data_0556f8b6a2e8ca469f18611f0c52efc8
#
_entry.id   0556f8b6a2e8ca469f18611f0c52efc8
#
_cell.length_a   1.000
_cell.length_b   1.000
_cell.length_c   1.000
_cell.angle_alpha   90.00
_cell.angle_beta   90.00
_cell.angle_gamma   90.00
#
_symmetry.space_group_name_H-M   'P 1'
#
loop_
_entity.id
_entity.type
_entity.pdbx_description
1 polymer ?
#
loop_
_entity_poly.entity_id
_entity_poly.type
_entity_poly.pdbx_seq_one_letter_code
_entity_poly.pdbx_strand_id
1 'polypeptide(L)'
;MKSLILYYSYRGNTQRIAERIHAAIGGDIVRIDTVVPYTGSYDDVVAQGEREVKQGFLPELKAMDIDLSRYDTIVLGTPVWWYTCAPATRAFLTAHDLGGKTVYPFATNGGWLGRTLKDVAALCPGADVKPGLDVHFDDATLRTPDKTIDRWIAAIHD
;
A
#
# COMPACT_ATOMS: atom_id res chain seq x y z
N MET A 1 -17.79 -7.62 -11.05
CA MET A 1 -16.72 -7.80 -10.08
C MET A 1 -16.49 -6.50 -9.32
N LYS A 2 -16.23 -6.60 -8.04
CA LYS A 2 -16.03 -5.42 -7.20
C LYS A 2 -14.58 -5.28 -6.76
N SER A 3 -14.03 -4.08 -6.94
CA SER A 3 -12.66 -3.77 -6.56
C SER A 3 -12.62 -2.94 -5.29
N LEU A 4 -11.61 -3.21 -4.47
CA LEU A 4 -11.32 -2.43 -3.26
C LEU A 4 -9.90 -1.89 -3.37
N ILE A 5 -9.75 -0.59 -3.17
CA ILE A 5 -8.45 0.04 -3.08
C ILE A 5 -8.16 0.26 -1.60
N LEU A 6 -7.11 -0.37 -1.10
CA LEU A 6 -6.63 -0.24 0.27
C LEU A 6 -5.28 0.43 0.25
N TYR A 7 -5.05 1.40 1.13
CA TYR A 7 -3.76 2.06 1.20
C TYR A 7 -3.47 2.60 2.59
N TYR A 8 -2.20 2.63 2.93
CA TYR A 8 -1.68 3.41 4.04
C TYR A 8 -0.83 4.55 3.47
N SER A 9 -1.01 5.76 3.98
CA SER A 9 -0.24 6.92 3.54
C SER A 9 0.16 7.76 4.74
N TYR A 10 1.45 8.11 4.83
CA TYR A 10 1.93 8.97 5.91
C TYR A 10 1.90 10.45 5.48
N ARG A 11 2.50 10.78 4.33
CA ARG A 11 2.63 12.17 3.87
C ARG A 11 1.72 12.56 2.71
N GLY A 12 0.94 11.63 2.20
CA GLY A 12 -0.02 11.89 1.14
C GLY A 12 0.36 11.37 -0.25
N ASN A 13 1.59 10.91 -0.46
CA ASN A 13 1.99 10.42 -1.78
C ASN A 13 1.25 9.14 -2.16
N THR A 14 1.18 8.18 -1.24
CA THR A 14 0.44 6.94 -1.49
C THR A 14 -1.04 7.21 -1.70
N GLN A 15 -1.60 8.12 -0.90
CA GLN A 15 -3.00 8.54 -1.04
C GLN A 15 -3.26 9.14 -2.41
N ARG A 16 -2.36 10.00 -2.89
CA ARG A 16 -2.50 10.64 -4.22
C ARG A 16 -2.60 9.59 -5.33
N ILE A 17 -1.79 8.56 -5.28
CA ILE A 17 -1.83 7.49 -6.27
C ILE A 17 -3.07 6.63 -6.10
N ALA A 18 -3.46 6.31 -4.85
CA ALA A 18 -4.68 5.56 -4.59
C ALA A 18 -5.92 6.27 -5.14
N GLU A 19 -6.02 7.59 -4.94
CA GLU A 19 -7.13 8.38 -5.45
C GLU A 19 -7.13 8.44 -6.98
N ARG A 20 -5.96 8.52 -7.61
CA ARG A 20 -5.83 8.47 -9.06
C ARG A 20 -6.32 7.14 -9.62
N ILE A 21 -5.98 6.03 -8.97
CA ILE A 21 -6.44 4.70 -9.38
C ILE A 21 -7.97 4.63 -9.21
N HIS A 22 -8.47 5.10 -8.09
CA HIS A 22 -9.92 5.10 -7.82
C HIS A 22 -10.69 5.89 -8.87
N ALA A 23 -10.18 7.05 -9.27
CA ALA A 23 -10.82 7.85 -10.32
C ALA A 23 -10.86 7.11 -11.66
N ALA A 24 -9.89 6.25 -11.93
CA ALA A 24 -9.79 5.52 -13.20
C ALA A 24 -10.63 4.24 -13.22
N ILE A 25 -10.65 3.47 -12.14
CA ILE A 25 -11.30 2.15 -12.14
C ILE A 25 -12.60 2.09 -11.33
N GLY A 26 -12.86 3.07 -10.47
CA GLY A 26 -14.01 3.04 -9.58
C GLY A 26 -13.82 2.05 -8.43
N GLY A 27 -14.92 1.46 -7.98
CA GLY A 27 -14.91 0.56 -6.83
C GLY A 27 -14.89 1.34 -5.52
N ASP A 28 -14.50 0.68 -4.45
CA ASP A 28 -14.41 1.29 -3.13
C ASP A 28 -12.97 1.63 -2.79
N ILE A 29 -12.79 2.65 -1.97
CA ILE A 29 -11.45 3.06 -1.51
C ILE A 29 -11.49 3.24 0.01
N VAL A 30 -10.55 2.61 0.71
CA VAL A 30 -10.48 2.64 2.17
C VAL A 30 -9.04 2.87 2.60
N ARG A 31 -8.87 3.81 3.53
CA ARG A 31 -7.57 4.09 4.12
C ARG A 31 -7.31 3.16 5.30
N ILE A 32 -6.14 2.56 5.31
CA ILE A 32 -5.60 1.88 6.49
C ILE A 32 -4.99 2.96 7.38
N ASP A 33 -5.34 2.98 8.66
CA ASP A 33 -4.82 3.99 9.57
C ASP A 33 -4.47 3.37 10.92
N THR A 34 -3.51 3.95 11.63
CA THR A 34 -3.09 3.49 12.94
C THR A 34 -3.84 4.21 14.05
N VAL A 35 -4.13 3.50 15.15
CA VAL A 35 -4.76 4.11 16.32
C VAL A 35 -3.85 5.20 16.90
N VAL A 36 -2.55 4.90 16.99
CA VAL A 36 -1.56 5.87 17.43
C VAL A 36 -0.87 6.46 16.19
N PRO A 37 -1.08 7.74 15.89
CA PRO A 37 -0.47 8.34 14.71
C PRO A 37 1.05 8.51 14.89
N TYR A 38 1.76 8.51 13.77
CA TYR A 38 3.17 8.86 13.75
C TYR A 38 3.30 10.38 13.83
N THR A 39 3.96 10.87 14.87
CA THR A 39 4.09 12.30 15.14
C THR A 39 5.54 12.68 15.40
N GLY A 40 5.80 13.99 15.37
CA GLY A 40 7.13 14.53 15.57
C GLY A 40 7.76 14.99 14.26
N SER A 41 9.07 15.23 14.27
CA SER A 41 9.79 15.64 13.09
C SER A 41 9.91 14.49 12.09
N TYR A 42 10.28 14.83 10.86
CA TYR A 42 10.58 13.81 9.85
C TYR A 42 11.61 12.80 10.37
N ASP A 43 12.69 13.29 10.99
CA ASP A 43 13.74 12.42 11.53
C ASP A 43 13.22 11.52 12.66
N ASP A 44 12.32 12.02 13.50
CA ASP A 44 11.69 11.22 14.56
C ASP A 44 10.90 10.05 13.98
N VAL A 45 10.13 10.31 12.94
CA VAL A 45 9.31 9.28 12.29
C VAL A 45 10.19 8.29 11.53
N VAL A 46 11.25 8.75 10.89
CA VAL A 46 12.21 7.87 10.20
C VAL A 46 12.85 6.92 11.21
N ALA A 47 13.28 7.42 12.37
CA ALA A 47 13.89 6.60 13.42
C ALA A 47 12.91 5.61 14.02
N GLN A 48 11.66 6.03 14.24
CA GLN A 48 10.60 5.15 14.73
C GLN A 48 10.32 4.03 13.71
N GLY A 49 10.24 4.38 12.43
CA GLY A 49 10.03 3.41 11.36
C GLY A 49 11.12 2.35 11.32
N GLU A 50 12.38 2.77 11.50
CA GLU A 50 13.50 1.83 11.56
C GLU A 50 13.34 0.82 12.69
N ARG A 51 13.03 1.30 13.89
CA ARG A 51 12.83 0.42 15.05
C ARG A 51 11.69 -0.56 14.82
N GLU A 52 10.56 -0.06 14.31
CA GLU A 52 9.38 -0.89 14.09
C GLU A 52 9.61 -1.95 13.03
N VAL A 53 10.26 -1.59 11.93
CA VAL A 53 10.57 -2.55 10.86
C VAL A 53 11.53 -3.63 11.37
N LYS A 54 12.58 -3.23 12.09
CA LYS A 54 13.54 -4.19 12.64
C LYS A 54 12.92 -5.15 13.63
N GLN A 55 11.95 -4.69 14.40
CA GLN A 55 11.27 -5.49 15.43
C GLN A 55 10.09 -6.30 14.88
N GLY A 56 9.71 -6.08 13.63
CA GLY A 56 8.49 -6.67 13.08
C GLY A 56 7.23 -6.18 13.79
N PHE A 57 7.24 -4.94 14.27
CA PHE A 57 6.14 -4.38 15.04
C PHE A 57 4.88 -4.26 14.19
N LEU A 58 3.75 -4.67 14.77
CA LEU A 58 2.45 -4.58 14.12
C LEU A 58 1.60 -3.55 14.89
N PRO A 59 1.51 -2.31 14.39
CA PRO A 59 0.72 -1.28 15.06
C PRO A 59 -0.76 -1.66 15.08
N GLU A 60 -1.46 -1.24 16.14
CA GLU A 60 -2.91 -1.37 16.20
C GLU A 60 -3.53 -0.46 15.15
N LEU A 61 -4.45 -1.00 14.37
CA LEU A 61 -5.13 -0.27 13.31
C LEU A 61 -6.50 0.20 13.77
N LYS A 62 -6.92 1.37 13.29
CA LYS A 62 -8.29 1.83 13.46
C LYS A 62 -9.24 0.83 12.81
N ALA A 63 -10.40 0.66 13.42
CA ALA A 63 -11.45 -0.21 12.87
C ALA A 63 -11.83 0.27 11.47
N MET A 64 -11.97 -0.70 10.56
CA MET A 64 -12.39 -0.45 9.18
C MET A 64 -13.69 -1.21 8.94
N ASP A 65 -14.69 -0.51 8.43
CA ASP A 65 -15.98 -1.11 8.10
C ASP A 65 -15.90 -1.67 6.67
N ILE A 66 -15.22 -2.80 6.53
CA ILE A 66 -15.07 -3.48 5.25
C ILE A 66 -15.38 -4.96 5.40
N ASP A 67 -16.04 -5.50 4.38
CA ASP A 67 -16.27 -6.94 4.24
C ASP A 67 -15.49 -7.41 3.02
N LEU A 68 -14.34 -8.04 3.25
CA LEU A 68 -13.45 -8.48 2.18
C LEU A 68 -14.09 -9.51 1.27
N SER A 69 -15.09 -10.25 1.75
CA SER A 69 -15.78 -11.26 0.93
C SER A 69 -16.51 -10.66 -0.26
N ARG A 70 -16.75 -9.35 -0.26
CA ARG A 70 -17.45 -8.64 -1.32
C ARG A 70 -16.54 -8.24 -2.49
N TYR A 71 -15.24 -8.50 -2.37
CA TYR A 71 -14.25 -8.05 -3.35
C TYR A 71 -13.43 -9.19 -3.90
N ASP A 72 -13.28 -9.23 -5.21
CA ASP A 72 -12.41 -10.19 -5.89
C ASP A 72 -11.04 -9.60 -6.18
N THR A 73 -10.98 -8.29 -6.34
CA THR A 73 -9.78 -7.56 -6.72
C THR A 73 -9.42 -6.54 -5.64
N ILE A 74 -8.19 -6.60 -5.18
CA ILE A 74 -7.65 -5.67 -4.20
C ILE A 74 -6.48 -4.93 -4.81
N VAL A 75 -6.55 -3.59 -4.80
CA VAL A 75 -5.41 -2.73 -5.10
C VAL A 75 -4.83 -2.30 -3.76
N LEU A 76 -3.56 -2.57 -3.53
CA LEU A 76 -2.93 -2.30 -2.24
C LEU A 76 -1.77 -1.34 -2.39
N GLY A 77 -1.88 -0.19 -1.73
CA GLY A 77 -0.84 0.85 -1.75
C GLY A 77 -0.12 0.98 -0.42
N THR A 78 1.20 1.09 -0.48
CA THR A 78 2.04 1.28 0.69
C THR A 78 3.22 2.19 0.37
N PRO A 79 3.64 3.07 1.31
CA PRO A 79 4.96 3.68 1.17
C PRO A 79 6.04 2.65 1.50
N VAL A 80 7.24 2.91 1.02
CA VAL A 80 8.41 2.11 1.38
C VAL A 80 9.02 2.71 2.66
N TRP A 81 9.09 1.90 3.71
CA TRP A 81 9.72 2.25 4.97
C TRP A 81 10.86 1.27 5.23
N TRP A 82 12.09 1.78 5.23
CA TRP A 82 13.26 0.96 5.51
C TRP A 82 13.29 -0.31 4.65
N TYR A 83 13.15 -0.10 3.33
CA TYR A 83 13.28 -1.12 2.28
C TYR A 83 12.17 -2.17 2.26
N THR A 84 11.07 -1.95 2.97
CA THR A 84 9.90 -2.85 2.95
C THR A 84 8.61 -2.04 3.09
N CYS A 85 7.46 -2.73 3.17
CA CYS A 85 6.18 -2.04 3.36
C CYS A 85 6.10 -1.42 4.76
N ALA A 86 5.27 -0.38 4.89
CA ALA A 86 5.04 0.27 6.17
C ALA A 86 4.49 -0.74 7.20
N PRO A 87 4.82 -0.57 8.49
CA PRO A 87 4.28 -1.45 9.54
C PRO A 87 2.76 -1.53 9.55
N ALA A 88 2.05 -0.45 9.26
CA ALA A 88 0.59 -0.46 9.16
C ALA A 88 0.09 -1.39 8.05
N THR A 89 0.77 -1.40 6.91
CA THR A 89 0.45 -2.30 5.80
C THR A 89 0.68 -3.76 6.21
N ARG A 90 1.81 -4.03 6.85
CA ARG A 90 2.12 -5.37 7.37
C ARG A 90 1.07 -5.82 8.38
N ALA A 91 0.66 -4.93 9.28
CA ALA A 91 -0.36 -5.24 10.29
C ALA A 91 -1.69 -5.64 9.63
N PHE A 92 -2.09 -4.90 8.59
CA PHE A 92 -3.32 -5.23 7.86
C PHE A 92 -3.22 -6.61 7.20
N LEU A 93 -2.14 -6.86 6.46
CA LEU A 93 -1.97 -8.12 5.73
C LEU A 93 -1.81 -9.32 6.65
N THR A 94 -1.24 -9.12 7.82
CA THR A 94 -1.09 -10.18 8.82
C THR A 94 -2.44 -10.54 9.43
N ALA A 95 -3.33 -9.56 9.59
CA ALA A 95 -4.63 -9.75 10.24
C ALA A 95 -5.74 -10.21 9.30
N HIS A 96 -5.54 -10.15 7.98
CA HIS A 96 -6.58 -10.44 7.00
C HIS A 96 -6.08 -11.41 5.94
N ASP A 97 -6.96 -12.35 5.57
CA ASP A 97 -6.66 -13.34 4.54
C ASP A 97 -7.16 -12.84 3.18
N LEU A 98 -6.23 -12.64 2.24
CA LEU A 98 -6.55 -12.26 0.87
C LEU A 98 -6.49 -13.46 -0.09
N GLY A 99 -6.44 -14.68 0.41
CA GLY A 99 -6.40 -15.88 -0.40
C GLY A 99 -7.57 -15.95 -1.38
N GLY A 100 -7.31 -16.39 -2.59
CA GLY A 100 -8.31 -16.49 -3.64
C GLY A 100 -8.61 -15.19 -4.39
N LYS A 101 -8.04 -14.06 -3.93
CA LYS A 101 -8.23 -12.76 -4.57
C LYS A 101 -7.09 -12.41 -5.49
N THR A 102 -7.34 -11.49 -6.42
CA THR A 102 -6.28 -10.90 -7.25
C THR A 102 -5.82 -9.61 -6.58
N VAL A 103 -4.52 -9.49 -6.35
CA VAL A 103 -3.92 -8.33 -5.67
C VAL A 103 -2.99 -7.57 -6.60
N TYR A 104 -3.22 -6.28 -6.74
CA TYR A 104 -2.39 -5.36 -7.52
C TYR A 104 -1.70 -4.40 -6.55
N PRO A 105 -0.44 -4.66 -6.17
CA PRO A 105 0.27 -3.80 -5.22
C PRO A 105 0.95 -2.63 -5.92
N PHE A 106 1.01 -1.49 -5.24
CA PHE A 106 1.89 -0.39 -5.65
C PHE A 106 2.61 0.16 -4.44
N ALA A 107 3.82 0.67 -4.67
CA ALA A 107 4.66 1.19 -3.61
C ALA A 107 5.20 2.56 -3.98
N THR A 108 5.03 3.53 -3.09
CA THR A 108 5.59 4.87 -3.28
C THR A 108 6.90 4.99 -2.51
N ASN A 109 7.91 5.57 -3.15
CA ASN A 109 9.25 5.64 -2.57
C ASN A 109 10.04 6.83 -3.10
N GLY A 110 11.15 7.12 -2.45
CA GLY A 110 12.06 8.20 -2.83
C GLY A 110 13.19 7.79 -3.76
N GLY A 111 13.07 6.63 -4.42
CA GLY A 111 14.08 6.12 -5.36
C GLY A 111 14.63 4.76 -5.00
N TRP A 112 14.13 4.13 -3.94
CA TRP A 112 14.60 2.81 -3.53
C TRP A 112 13.42 1.95 -3.08
N LEU A 113 13.02 1.02 -3.94
CA LEU A 113 11.91 0.12 -3.67
C LEU A 113 12.23 -0.94 -2.61
N GLY A 114 13.48 -1.40 -2.56
CA GLY A 114 13.86 -2.48 -1.65
C GLY A 114 13.11 -3.77 -1.93
N ARG A 115 12.69 -4.44 -0.86
CA ARG A 115 11.95 -5.70 -0.95
C ARG A 115 10.45 -5.51 -0.83
N THR A 116 9.96 -4.29 -0.95
CA THR A 116 8.57 -3.95 -0.61
C THR A 116 7.56 -4.82 -1.36
N LEU A 117 7.66 -4.90 -2.69
CA LEU A 117 6.69 -5.68 -3.47
C LEU A 117 6.82 -7.17 -3.21
N LYS A 118 8.04 -7.66 -3.01
CA LYS A 118 8.28 -9.06 -2.66
C LYS A 118 7.71 -9.41 -1.30
N ASP A 119 7.90 -8.54 -0.31
CA ASP A 119 7.40 -8.75 1.04
C ASP A 119 5.87 -8.69 1.07
N VAL A 120 5.27 -7.76 0.32
CA VAL A 120 3.80 -7.69 0.19
C VAL A 120 3.25 -8.99 -0.39
N ALA A 121 3.87 -9.51 -1.44
CA ALA A 121 3.43 -10.78 -2.04
C ALA A 121 3.51 -11.93 -1.03
N ALA A 122 4.59 -11.98 -0.25
CA ALA A 122 4.76 -13.02 0.79
C ALA A 122 3.71 -12.91 1.90
N LEU A 123 3.18 -11.70 2.13
CA LEU A 123 2.14 -11.46 3.15
C LEU A 123 0.72 -11.74 2.63
N CYS A 124 0.58 -12.13 1.36
CA CYS A 124 -0.70 -12.46 0.75
C CYS A 124 -0.72 -13.93 0.27
N PRO A 125 -0.54 -14.91 1.17
CA PRO A 125 -0.51 -16.31 0.77
C PRO A 125 -1.85 -16.72 0.14
N GLY A 126 -1.80 -17.47 -0.93
CA GLY A 126 -2.99 -17.95 -1.63
C GLY A 126 -3.64 -16.91 -2.56
N ALA A 127 -3.16 -15.68 -2.59
CA ALA A 127 -3.63 -14.67 -3.51
C ALA A 127 -2.86 -14.73 -4.84
N ASP A 128 -3.51 -14.29 -5.91
CA ASP A 128 -2.85 -14.06 -7.19
C ASP A 128 -2.30 -12.63 -7.18
N VAL A 129 -1.04 -12.49 -6.80
CA VAL A 129 -0.39 -11.17 -6.69
C VAL A 129 0.22 -10.83 -8.04
N LYS A 130 -0.31 -9.78 -8.66
CA LYS A 130 0.14 -9.31 -9.98
C LYS A 130 1.42 -8.47 -9.86
N PRO A 131 2.13 -8.27 -10.98
CA PRO A 131 3.28 -7.37 -10.99
C PRO A 131 2.92 -6.00 -10.41
N GLY A 132 3.71 -5.53 -9.46
CA GLY A 132 3.44 -4.28 -8.76
C GLY A 132 3.96 -3.07 -9.50
N LEU A 133 3.49 -1.89 -9.06
CA LEU A 133 3.93 -0.60 -9.58
C LEU A 133 4.89 0.06 -8.59
N ASP A 134 6.06 0.43 -9.09
CA ASP A 134 7.06 1.22 -8.37
C ASP A 134 6.82 2.69 -8.71
N VAL A 135 6.41 3.48 -7.73
CA VAL A 135 6.12 4.91 -7.93
C VAL A 135 7.15 5.74 -7.20
N HIS A 136 7.99 6.41 -7.97
CA HIS A 136 9.04 7.26 -7.43
C HIS A 136 8.54 8.70 -7.28
N PHE A 137 8.72 9.24 -6.08
CA PHE A 137 8.53 10.64 -5.74
C PHE A 137 9.84 11.23 -5.27
N ASP A 138 10.07 12.47 -5.66
CA ASP A 138 11.15 13.29 -5.11
C ASP A 138 10.45 14.28 -4.17
N ASP A 139 10.46 13.98 -2.87
CA ASP A 139 9.59 14.60 -1.88
C ASP A 139 8.12 14.49 -2.31
N ALA A 140 7.45 15.59 -2.65
CA ALA A 140 6.07 15.58 -3.13
C ALA A 140 5.95 15.59 -4.66
N THR A 141 7.09 15.60 -5.38
CA THR A 141 7.12 15.66 -6.84
C THR A 141 7.12 14.26 -7.43
N LEU A 142 6.08 13.93 -8.18
CA LEU A 142 6.00 12.65 -8.88
C LEU A 142 7.04 12.58 -9.99
N ARG A 143 7.86 11.52 -9.96
CA ARG A 143 8.92 11.28 -10.96
C ARG A 143 8.58 10.17 -11.94
N THR A 144 7.84 9.16 -11.51
CA THR A 144 7.42 8.09 -12.41
C THR A 144 6.56 8.67 -13.53
N PRO A 145 6.86 8.35 -14.81
CA PRO A 145 6.09 8.90 -15.92
C PRO A 145 4.61 8.51 -15.85
N ASP A 146 3.74 9.44 -16.22
CA ASP A 146 2.30 9.21 -16.27
C ASP A 146 1.93 7.99 -17.10
N LYS A 147 2.62 7.79 -18.23
CA LYS A 147 2.40 6.64 -19.10
C LYS A 147 2.61 5.32 -18.37
N THR A 148 3.62 5.24 -17.51
CA THR A 148 3.92 4.03 -16.75
C THR A 148 2.79 3.72 -15.78
N ILE A 149 2.31 4.75 -15.07
CA ILE A 149 1.21 4.61 -14.13
C ILE A 149 -0.07 4.23 -14.86
N ASP A 150 -0.40 4.93 -15.93
CA ASP A 150 -1.62 4.70 -16.69
C ASP A 150 -1.65 3.30 -17.30
N ARG A 151 -0.51 2.81 -17.79
CA ARG A 151 -0.40 1.46 -18.34
C ARG A 151 -0.66 0.40 -17.27
N TRP A 152 -0.11 0.61 -16.08
CA TRP A 152 -0.33 -0.30 -14.96
C TRP A 152 -1.79 -0.29 -14.53
N ILE A 153 -2.39 0.91 -14.44
CA ILE A 153 -3.82 1.04 -14.09
C ILE A 153 -4.70 0.33 -15.13
N ALA A 154 -4.36 0.47 -16.42
CA ALA A 154 -5.12 -0.16 -17.49
C ALA A 154 -5.09 -1.70 -17.43
N ALA A 155 -4.09 -2.26 -16.78
CA ALA A 155 -4.00 -3.70 -16.56
C ALA A 155 -4.82 -4.18 -15.36
N ILE A 156 -5.34 -3.28 -14.53
CA ILE A 156 -6.20 -3.62 -13.39
C ILE A 156 -7.60 -3.83 -13.93
N HIS A 157 -7.98 -5.04 -14.10
CA HIS A 157 -9.36 -5.36 -14.47
C HIS A 157 -9.62 -6.83 -14.22
N ASP A 158 -10.71 -7.23 -14.56
CA ASP A 158 -11.32 -8.53 -14.36
C ASP A 158 -10.45 -9.73 -14.69
#